data_77e388ecb2129865806b7c4c1845608a
#
_entry.id   77e388ecb2129865806b7c4c1845608a
#
_cell.length_a   1.000
_cell.length_b   1.000
_cell.length_c   1.000
_cell.angle_alpha   90.00
_cell.angle_beta   90.00
_cell.angle_gamma   90.00
#
_symmetry.space_group_name_H-M   'P 1'
#
loop_
_entity.id
_entity.type
_entity.pdbx_description
1 polymer ?
#
loop_
_entity_poly.entity_id
_entity_poly.type
_entity_poly.pdbx_seq_one_letter_code
_entity_poly.pdbx_strand_id
1 'polypeptide(L)'
;GDPNIELDQVGVPKNIARNLTYPERVTPYNRAYLSELVRNGPNEYPGARYVIRDTGERIDLKYNRRGDIALQAGWIVERHLKDGDYVLFNRQPSLHKMSMMAHRVKLMDYSTFRLNLSVTPPYNADFDGDEMNLHVPQSEEARAELAQIAWVPRQIVSPQANKPVMGIVQDTLCGIRKFTVRDCLMDYDQVQNILMWLPDWDGIVPQPCILKPKPFWSGKQLLSLCIPKGINVFLGDAKAANNNFLKDDGVHIENGEIMYGVINKKVVGSSAGGLIHIIFRERGPVVCRDFFGGVQRVVNYWLLHNGFSIGIGDTVADKATTANINETIARAKAGVMDLIQAARHDWLKADPGMTLRESFEANVNRILNKARDDVGSHAEQNLPDWN
;
A
#
# COMPACT_ATOMS: atom_id res chain seq x y z
N GLY A 1 5.72 -4.33 -8.72
CA GLY A 1 4.66 -4.63 -7.75
C GLY A 1 4.42 -6.12 -7.57
N ASP A 2 4.37 -6.58 -6.34
CA ASP A 2 4.02 -7.97 -6.03
C ASP A 2 3.12 -8.01 -4.79
N PRO A 3 1.83 -8.30 -4.92
CA PRO A 3 0.89 -8.37 -3.80
C PRO A 3 1.07 -9.62 -2.93
N ASN A 4 1.83 -10.62 -3.36
CA ASN A 4 2.03 -11.89 -2.65
C ASN A 4 3.17 -11.86 -1.63
N ILE A 5 4.02 -10.83 -1.67
CA ILE A 5 5.01 -10.59 -0.61
C ILE A 5 4.38 -9.82 0.54
N GLU A 6 4.89 -10.02 1.74
CA GLU A 6 4.42 -9.29 2.92
C GLU A 6 4.74 -7.80 2.84
N LEU A 7 4.01 -6.98 3.61
CA LEU A 7 4.17 -5.52 3.62
C LEU A 7 5.61 -5.09 3.92
N ASP A 8 6.30 -5.81 4.79
CA ASP A 8 7.65 -5.51 5.23
C ASP A 8 8.75 -6.24 4.44
N GLN A 9 8.39 -6.99 3.40
CA GLN A 9 9.36 -7.69 2.56
C GLN A 9 9.74 -6.85 1.33
N VAL A 10 10.96 -7.05 0.87
CA VAL A 10 11.44 -6.60 -0.44
C VAL A 10 11.98 -7.79 -1.21
N GLY A 11 11.50 -7.98 -2.42
CA GLY A 11 12.01 -9.01 -3.31
C GLY A 11 13.35 -8.58 -3.89
N VAL A 12 14.41 -9.34 -3.63
CA VAL A 12 15.77 -9.07 -4.10
C VAL A 12 16.19 -10.16 -5.07
N PRO A 13 16.66 -9.79 -6.28
CA PRO A 13 17.21 -10.76 -7.23
C PRO A 13 18.40 -11.51 -6.65
N LYS A 14 18.46 -12.83 -6.86
CA LYS A 14 19.57 -13.67 -6.40
C LYS A 14 20.93 -13.17 -6.89
N ASN A 15 21.00 -12.61 -8.09
CA ASN A 15 22.24 -12.05 -8.65
C ASN A 15 22.74 -10.83 -7.86
N ILE A 16 21.83 -9.98 -7.40
CA ILE A 16 22.16 -8.83 -6.55
C ILE A 16 22.54 -9.31 -5.15
N ALA A 17 21.83 -10.28 -4.60
CA ALA A 17 22.11 -10.85 -3.28
C ALA A 17 23.50 -11.50 -3.17
N ARG A 18 24.05 -12.02 -4.27
CA ARG A 18 25.44 -12.53 -4.33
C ARG A 18 26.50 -11.43 -4.31
N ASN A 19 26.15 -10.22 -4.72
CA ASN A 19 27.08 -9.09 -4.74
C ASN A 19 27.06 -8.28 -3.44
N LEU A 20 25.93 -8.26 -2.74
CA LEU A 20 25.74 -7.59 -1.46
C LEU A 20 26.07 -8.56 -0.33
N THR A 21 26.80 -8.07 0.67
CA THR A 21 27.29 -8.91 1.77
C THR A 21 26.92 -8.34 3.12
N TYR A 22 26.67 -9.25 4.06
CA TYR A 22 26.50 -8.94 5.47
C TYR A 22 27.66 -9.58 6.26
N PRO A 23 28.39 -8.81 7.09
CA PRO A 23 29.48 -9.33 7.92
C PRO A 23 28.93 -10.07 9.13
N GLU A 24 29.18 -11.36 9.20
CA GLU A 24 28.79 -12.21 10.33
C GLU A 24 30.02 -12.71 11.05
N ARG A 25 30.08 -12.48 12.38
CA ARG A 25 31.20 -12.92 13.22
C ARG A 25 31.11 -14.42 13.46
N VAL A 26 32.27 -15.11 13.31
CA VAL A 26 32.38 -16.54 13.58
C VAL A 26 32.33 -16.81 15.06
N THR A 27 31.39 -17.64 15.47
CA THR A 27 31.21 -18.16 16.83
C THR A 27 31.26 -19.70 16.80
N PRO A 28 31.46 -20.38 17.93
CA PRO A 28 31.40 -21.84 17.98
C PRO A 28 30.08 -22.42 17.42
N TYR A 29 28.98 -21.70 17.58
CA TYR A 29 27.63 -22.13 17.16
C TYR A 29 27.38 -22.04 15.65
N ASN A 30 27.91 -21.00 14.98
CA ASN A 30 27.66 -20.76 13.56
C ASN A 30 28.83 -21.19 12.67
N ARG A 31 29.95 -21.65 13.24
CA ARG A 31 31.18 -22.01 12.51
C ARG A 31 30.94 -23.02 11.40
N ALA A 32 30.17 -24.08 11.67
CA ALA A 32 29.89 -25.13 10.69
C ALA A 32 29.15 -24.55 9.48
N TYR A 33 28.12 -23.77 9.72
CA TYR A 33 27.32 -23.08 8.69
C TYR A 33 28.18 -22.10 7.87
N LEU A 34 28.95 -21.25 8.53
CA LEU A 34 29.80 -20.28 7.84
C LEU A 34 30.94 -20.97 7.06
N SER A 35 31.45 -22.11 7.52
CA SER A 35 32.45 -22.90 6.79
C SER A 35 31.87 -23.46 5.48
N GLU A 36 30.62 -23.88 5.47
CA GLU A 36 29.92 -24.30 4.26
C GLU A 36 29.78 -23.14 3.26
N LEU A 37 29.37 -21.95 3.73
CA LEU A 37 29.28 -20.76 2.89
C LEU A 37 30.64 -20.36 2.25
N VAL A 38 31.69 -20.43 3.02
CA VAL A 38 33.06 -20.17 2.54
C VAL A 38 33.49 -21.20 1.48
N ARG A 39 33.14 -22.48 1.67
CA ARG A 39 33.38 -23.52 0.68
C ARG A 39 32.67 -23.28 -0.66
N ASN A 40 31.40 -22.86 -0.60
CA ASN A 40 30.60 -22.52 -1.78
C ASN A 40 31.19 -21.30 -2.51
N GLY A 41 31.67 -20.31 -1.76
CA GLY A 41 32.32 -19.11 -2.28
C GLY A 41 31.37 -18.09 -2.91
N PRO A 42 31.90 -17.16 -3.74
CA PRO A 42 31.12 -16.01 -4.20
C PRO A 42 30.15 -16.32 -5.36
N ASN A 43 30.37 -17.41 -6.10
CA ASN A 43 29.60 -17.67 -7.33
C ASN A 43 28.38 -18.54 -7.11
N GLU A 44 28.36 -19.32 -6.03
CA GLU A 44 27.25 -20.19 -5.67
C GLU A 44 26.46 -19.59 -4.52
N TYR A 45 25.15 -19.72 -4.60
CA TYR A 45 24.25 -19.30 -3.52
C TYR A 45 23.69 -20.55 -2.79
N PRO A 46 23.68 -20.60 -1.46
CA PRO A 46 24.24 -19.64 -0.49
C PRO A 46 25.76 -19.69 -0.43
N GLY A 47 26.40 -18.54 -0.26
CA GLY A 47 27.85 -18.43 -0.24
C GLY A 47 28.36 -17.22 0.54
N ALA A 48 29.67 -17.00 0.43
CA ALA A 48 30.36 -15.86 1.01
C ALA A 48 31.36 -15.28 0.01
N ARG A 49 31.68 -14.00 0.19
CA ARG A 49 32.58 -13.28 -0.72
C ARG A 49 33.98 -13.05 -0.11
N TYR A 50 34.00 -12.66 1.15
CA TYR A 50 35.24 -12.35 1.85
C TYR A 50 35.27 -12.98 3.24
N VAL A 51 36.48 -13.23 3.71
CA VAL A 51 36.79 -13.60 5.09
C VAL A 51 37.76 -12.58 5.66
N ILE A 52 37.45 -11.99 6.79
CA ILE A 52 38.31 -11.04 7.48
C ILE A 52 38.86 -11.72 8.73
N ARG A 53 40.20 -11.76 8.82
CA ARG A 53 40.90 -12.28 9.98
C ARG A 53 40.88 -11.30 11.15
N ASP A 54 41.25 -11.78 12.32
CA ASP A 54 41.45 -10.96 13.53
C ASP A 54 42.57 -9.89 13.34
N THR A 55 43.51 -10.15 12.47
CA THR A 55 44.55 -9.18 12.06
C THR A 55 44.06 -8.04 11.17
N GLY A 56 42.77 -8.08 10.71
CA GLY A 56 42.23 -7.14 9.75
C GLY A 56 42.48 -7.50 8.29
N GLU A 57 43.21 -8.58 8.00
CA GLU A 57 43.47 -9.06 6.64
C GLU A 57 42.16 -9.55 5.99
N ARG A 58 41.81 -9.03 4.82
CA ARG A 58 40.65 -9.40 4.03
C ARG A 58 41.01 -10.38 2.93
N ILE A 59 40.49 -11.59 2.99
CA ILE A 59 40.73 -12.67 2.05
C ILE A 59 39.59 -12.72 1.05
N ASP A 60 39.88 -12.54 -0.24
CA ASP A 60 38.89 -12.70 -1.31
C ASP A 60 38.76 -14.19 -1.70
N LEU A 61 37.56 -14.75 -1.55
CA LEU A 61 37.23 -16.14 -1.83
C LEU A 61 37.17 -16.44 -3.34
N LYS A 62 37.24 -15.43 -4.20
CA LYS A 62 37.28 -15.60 -5.64
C LYS A 62 38.61 -16.13 -6.12
N TYR A 63 39.72 -15.71 -5.48
CA TYR A 63 41.06 -15.98 -5.91
C TYR A 63 41.80 -17.01 -5.04
N ASN A 64 41.29 -17.36 -3.90
CA ASN A 64 41.90 -18.30 -2.96
C ASN A 64 41.28 -19.71 -3.02
N ARG A 65 42.09 -20.73 -2.69
CA ARG A 65 41.60 -22.10 -2.53
C ARG A 65 40.70 -22.19 -1.28
N ARG A 66 39.41 -22.33 -1.50
CA ARG A 66 38.36 -22.26 -0.47
C ARG A 66 38.38 -23.40 0.54
N GLY A 67 38.90 -24.59 0.11
CA GLY A 67 38.99 -25.76 0.95
C GLY A 67 40.01 -25.66 2.07
N ASP A 68 40.99 -24.74 1.96
CA ASP A 68 42.12 -24.63 2.88
C ASP A 68 41.85 -23.59 4.00
N ILE A 69 40.73 -22.89 3.97
CA ILE A 69 40.42 -21.83 4.94
C ILE A 69 39.71 -22.44 6.14
N ALA A 70 40.46 -22.74 7.21
CA ALA A 70 39.90 -23.14 8.50
C ALA A 70 39.46 -21.92 9.29
N LEU A 71 38.13 -21.69 9.41
CA LEU A 71 37.58 -20.56 10.16
C LEU A 71 37.90 -20.67 11.66
N GLN A 72 38.36 -19.58 12.25
CA GLN A 72 38.58 -19.44 13.69
C GLN A 72 37.52 -18.54 14.33
N ALA A 73 37.23 -18.78 15.61
CA ALA A 73 36.33 -17.92 16.35
C ALA A 73 36.86 -16.49 16.44
N GLY A 74 35.99 -15.52 16.21
CA GLY A 74 36.33 -14.10 16.19
C GLY A 74 36.56 -13.52 14.78
N TRP A 75 36.84 -14.36 13.76
CA TRP A 75 36.90 -13.90 12.37
C TRP A 75 35.54 -13.43 11.89
N ILE A 76 35.50 -12.69 10.80
CA ILE A 76 34.27 -12.19 10.18
C ILE A 76 34.14 -12.78 8.80
N VAL A 77 32.97 -13.33 8.48
CA VAL A 77 32.64 -13.81 7.14
C VAL A 77 31.62 -12.87 6.52
N GLU A 78 31.95 -12.28 5.38
CA GLU A 78 31.01 -11.50 4.59
C GLU A 78 30.19 -12.47 3.73
N ARG A 79 29.07 -12.92 4.28
CA ARG A 79 28.13 -13.82 3.60
C ARG A 79 27.20 -13.08 2.67
N HIS A 80 26.66 -13.79 1.69
CA HIS A 80 25.58 -13.26 0.86
C HIS A 80 24.34 -12.94 1.68
N LEU A 81 23.48 -12.06 1.14
CA LEU A 81 22.16 -11.83 1.71
C LEU A 81 21.37 -13.12 1.74
N LYS A 82 20.59 -13.30 2.79
CA LYS A 82 19.65 -14.41 2.95
C LYS A 82 18.26 -13.90 3.26
N ASP A 83 17.27 -14.78 3.09
CA ASP A 83 15.88 -14.47 3.46
C ASP A 83 15.79 -14.04 4.93
N GLY A 84 15.05 -12.97 5.17
CA GLY A 84 14.85 -12.41 6.49
C GLY A 84 15.90 -11.41 6.95
N ASP A 85 16.97 -11.15 6.19
CA ASP A 85 17.91 -10.08 6.52
C ASP A 85 17.23 -8.70 6.44
N TYR A 86 17.53 -7.82 7.38
CA TYR A 86 17.06 -6.43 7.33
C TYR A 86 17.93 -5.61 6.41
N VAL A 87 17.29 -4.87 5.52
CA VAL A 87 17.94 -3.94 4.60
C VAL A 87 17.21 -2.60 4.61
N LEU A 88 17.95 -1.53 4.37
CA LEU A 88 17.37 -0.21 4.20
C LEU A 88 17.02 -0.01 2.73
N PHE A 89 15.77 0.35 2.46
CA PHE A 89 15.27 0.57 1.12
C PHE A 89 14.84 2.02 0.96
N ASN A 90 15.20 2.65 -0.15
CA ASN A 90 15.01 4.08 -0.37
C ASN A 90 14.63 4.38 -1.83
N ARG A 91 13.75 5.37 -2.01
CA ARG A 91 13.51 6.03 -3.29
C ARG A 91 13.78 7.53 -3.18
N GLN A 92 14.53 8.07 -4.12
CA GLN A 92 14.75 9.52 -4.24
C GLN A 92 13.63 10.16 -5.08
N PRO A 93 13.23 11.42 -4.78
CA PRO A 93 13.71 12.26 -3.68
C PRO A 93 13.16 11.83 -2.32
N SER A 94 14.01 11.86 -1.28
CA SER A 94 13.65 11.47 0.08
C SER A 94 13.06 12.69 0.82
N LEU A 95 11.76 12.92 0.68
CA LEU A 95 11.08 14.12 1.18
C LEU A 95 10.64 14.00 2.65
N HIS A 96 10.51 12.79 3.17
CA HIS A 96 10.13 12.51 4.55
C HIS A 96 10.79 11.23 5.06
N LYS A 97 10.72 10.98 6.36
CA LYS A 97 11.39 9.83 6.96
C LYS A 97 10.95 8.47 6.39
N MET A 98 9.71 8.35 5.90
CA MET A 98 9.17 7.13 5.32
C MET A 98 9.62 6.88 3.87
N SER A 99 10.39 7.78 3.27
CA SER A 99 11.09 7.52 2.00
C SER A 99 12.29 6.58 2.16
N MET A 100 12.68 6.26 3.39
CA MET A 100 13.72 5.29 3.77
C MET A 100 13.16 4.40 4.87
N MET A 101 12.92 3.14 4.57
CA MET A 101 12.38 2.17 5.54
C MET A 101 13.14 0.85 5.48
N ALA A 102 13.13 0.14 6.60
CA ALA A 102 13.74 -1.17 6.69
C ALA A 102 12.77 -2.27 6.26
N HIS A 103 13.22 -3.10 5.34
CA HIS A 103 12.52 -4.27 4.84
C HIS A 103 13.27 -5.55 5.18
N ARG A 104 12.56 -6.66 5.23
CA ARG A 104 13.13 -8.01 5.26
C ARG A 104 13.33 -8.50 3.83
N VAL A 105 14.49 -9.05 3.56
CA VAL A 105 14.82 -9.61 2.24
C VAL A 105 14.00 -10.87 1.98
N LYS A 106 13.47 -11.00 0.77
CA LYS A 106 12.97 -12.22 0.18
C LYS A 106 13.67 -12.42 -1.16
N LEU A 107 14.45 -13.48 -1.28
CA LEU A 107 15.19 -13.76 -2.52
C LEU A 107 14.23 -14.27 -3.59
N MET A 108 14.37 -13.71 -4.76
CA MET A 108 13.50 -14.02 -5.90
C MET A 108 14.30 -14.15 -7.19
N ASP A 109 13.76 -14.85 -8.14
CA ASP A 109 14.32 -14.95 -9.49
C ASP A 109 14.04 -13.64 -10.27
N TYR A 110 14.70 -13.52 -11.43
CA TYR A 110 14.68 -12.34 -12.29
C TYR A 110 15.48 -11.16 -11.74
N SER A 111 15.43 -10.00 -12.42
CA SER A 111 16.42 -8.92 -12.26
C SER A 111 15.92 -7.66 -11.59
N THR A 112 14.66 -7.60 -11.17
CA THR A 112 14.08 -6.39 -10.55
C THR A 112 13.83 -6.57 -9.06
N PHE A 113 13.83 -5.47 -8.30
CA PHE A 113 13.27 -5.45 -6.95
C PHE A 113 11.75 -5.61 -6.99
N ARG A 114 11.18 -6.22 -5.95
CA ARG A 114 9.73 -6.36 -5.76
C ARG A 114 9.31 -5.68 -4.48
N LEU A 115 8.16 -5.03 -4.53
CA LEU A 115 7.62 -4.25 -3.44
C LEU A 115 6.13 -4.51 -3.30
N ASN A 116 5.64 -4.58 -2.06
CA ASN A 116 4.21 -4.65 -1.80
C ASN A 116 3.52 -3.35 -2.23
N LEU A 117 2.35 -3.45 -2.86
CA LEU A 117 1.66 -2.28 -3.40
C LEU A 117 1.26 -1.26 -2.33
N SER A 118 0.89 -1.71 -1.12
CA SER A 118 0.51 -0.80 -0.03
C SER A 118 1.65 0.05 0.51
N VAL A 119 2.90 -0.27 0.15
CA VAL A 119 4.09 0.51 0.53
C VAL A 119 4.46 1.55 -0.54
N THR A 120 3.81 1.55 -1.69
CA THR A 120 4.11 2.52 -2.76
C THR A 120 3.82 3.99 -2.38
N PRO A 121 2.76 4.36 -1.61
CA PRO A 121 2.51 5.75 -1.27
C PRO A 121 3.62 6.43 -0.45
N PRO A 122 4.20 5.82 0.61
CA PRO A 122 5.29 6.46 1.34
C PRO A 122 6.56 6.66 0.50
N TYR A 123 6.85 5.76 -0.45
CA TYR A 123 7.95 5.95 -1.40
C TYR A 123 7.58 6.85 -2.57
N ASN A 124 6.30 7.14 -2.77
CA ASN A 124 5.77 7.75 -4.00
C ASN A 124 6.28 7.03 -5.25
N ALA A 125 6.29 5.69 -5.18
CA ALA A 125 6.80 4.81 -6.22
C ALA A 125 5.66 4.30 -7.11
N ASP A 126 5.93 4.19 -8.39
CA ASP A 126 5.13 3.46 -9.37
C ASP A 126 5.99 2.43 -10.11
N PHE A 127 5.42 1.67 -10.99
CA PHE A 127 6.10 0.56 -11.65
C PHE A 127 6.32 0.83 -13.15
N ASP A 128 6.50 2.10 -13.51
CA ASP A 128 6.74 2.56 -14.89
C ASP A 128 8.22 2.59 -15.29
N GLY A 129 9.12 2.15 -14.40
CA GLY A 129 10.56 2.15 -14.61
C GLY A 129 11.34 2.85 -13.50
N ASP A 130 10.71 3.09 -12.36
CA ASP A 130 11.37 3.64 -11.18
C ASP A 130 12.56 2.80 -10.75
N GLU A 131 13.61 3.47 -10.27
CA GLU A 131 14.77 2.87 -9.62
C GLU A 131 14.76 3.17 -8.13
N MET A 132 15.19 2.19 -7.33
CA MET A 132 15.29 2.31 -5.89
C MET A 132 16.64 1.81 -5.38
N ASN A 133 17.06 2.33 -4.23
CA ASN A 133 18.34 2.01 -3.63
C ASN A 133 18.14 1.04 -2.45
N LEU A 134 19.03 0.05 -2.36
CA LEU A 134 19.07 -0.91 -1.26
C LEU A 134 20.43 -0.83 -0.55
N HIS A 135 20.40 -0.71 0.77
CA HIS A 135 21.59 -0.67 1.61
C HIS A 135 21.54 -1.78 2.64
N VAL A 136 22.65 -2.51 2.76
CA VAL A 136 22.81 -3.58 3.74
C VAL A 136 23.53 -3.03 4.97
N PRO A 137 22.97 -3.16 6.19
CA PRO A 137 23.66 -2.77 7.41
C PRO A 137 24.94 -3.60 7.58
N GLN A 138 26.01 -2.96 8.03
CA GLN A 138 27.32 -3.59 8.18
C GLN A 138 27.69 -3.86 9.65
N SER A 139 26.80 -3.54 10.59
CA SER A 139 26.99 -3.80 12.02
C SER A 139 25.70 -4.30 12.65
N GLU A 140 25.80 -4.97 13.80
CA GLU A 140 24.65 -5.45 14.56
C GLU A 140 23.84 -4.30 15.15
N GLU A 141 24.48 -3.18 15.51
CA GLU A 141 23.83 -1.97 15.99
C GLU A 141 22.92 -1.38 14.90
N ALA A 142 23.45 -1.20 13.67
CA ALA A 142 22.68 -0.72 12.53
C ALA A 142 21.52 -1.68 12.19
N ARG A 143 21.76 -2.99 12.26
CA ARG A 143 20.71 -3.99 12.06
C ARG A 143 19.62 -3.91 13.12
N ALA A 144 19.98 -3.71 14.38
CA ALA A 144 19.03 -3.51 15.47
C ALA A 144 18.21 -2.22 15.30
N GLU A 145 18.83 -1.12 14.85
CA GLU A 145 18.16 0.12 14.52
C GLU A 145 17.14 -0.06 13.39
N LEU A 146 17.52 -0.75 12.31
CA LEU A 146 16.61 -1.08 11.22
C LEU A 146 15.42 -1.91 11.70
N ALA A 147 15.65 -2.94 12.51
CA ALA A 147 14.61 -3.83 13.01
C ALA A 147 13.67 -3.14 14.02
N GLN A 148 14.19 -2.25 14.88
CA GLN A 148 13.43 -1.69 15.98
C GLN A 148 12.82 -0.31 15.69
N ILE A 149 13.41 0.47 14.79
CA ILE A 149 12.98 1.84 14.50
C ILE A 149 12.46 1.96 13.07
N ALA A 150 13.28 1.65 12.06
CA ALA A 150 12.99 1.91 10.66
C ALA A 150 12.10 0.87 9.98
N TRP A 151 11.77 -0.22 10.65
CA TRP A 151 10.98 -1.32 10.10
C TRP A 151 9.60 -0.86 9.60
N VAL A 152 9.23 -1.27 8.37
CA VAL A 152 8.00 -0.82 7.68
C VAL A 152 6.75 -0.85 8.55
N PRO A 153 6.41 -1.93 9.27
CA PRO A 153 5.21 -1.94 10.10
C PRO A 153 5.18 -0.85 11.18
N ARG A 154 6.33 -0.42 11.67
CA ARG A 154 6.43 0.67 12.65
C ARG A 154 6.28 2.07 12.04
N GLN A 155 6.34 2.16 10.71
CA GLN A 155 6.21 3.40 9.94
C GLN A 155 4.82 3.58 9.30
N ILE A 156 3.87 2.68 9.58
CA ILE A 156 2.50 2.76 9.01
C ILE A 156 1.81 4.08 9.34
N VAL A 157 1.98 4.58 10.57
CA VAL A 157 1.38 5.85 11.01
C VAL A 157 2.45 6.94 11.06
N SER A 158 2.17 8.06 10.40
CA SER A 158 3.05 9.23 10.37
C SER A 158 2.83 10.15 11.57
N PRO A 159 3.91 10.61 12.26
CA PRO A 159 3.80 11.62 13.29
C PRO A 159 3.50 13.02 12.74
N GLN A 160 3.75 13.28 11.45
CA GLN A 160 3.53 14.58 10.82
C GLN A 160 2.04 14.95 10.74
N ALA A 161 1.19 13.97 10.41
CA ALA A 161 -0.23 14.21 10.17
C ALA A 161 -1.15 13.35 11.07
N ASN A 162 -0.59 12.57 12.01
CA ASN A 162 -1.33 11.66 12.90
C ASN A 162 -2.29 10.72 12.14
N LYS A 163 -1.87 10.26 10.99
CA LYS A 163 -2.66 9.38 10.13
C LYS A 163 -1.76 8.33 9.47
N PRO A 164 -2.33 7.20 9.01
CA PRO A 164 -1.59 6.25 8.21
C PRO A 164 -1.02 6.88 6.93
N VAL A 165 0.16 6.47 6.54
CA VAL A 165 0.77 6.80 5.23
C VAL A 165 0.62 5.65 4.24
N MET A 166 0.26 4.48 4.72
CA MET A 166 0.00 3.28 3.94
C MET A 166 -1.48 2.95 4.00
N GLY A 167 -2.03 2.51 2.90
CA GLY A 167 -3.41 2.09 2.77
C GLY A 167 -3.56 1.04 1.69
N ILE A 168 -4.73 0.48 1.56
CA ILE A 168 -5.07 -0.38 0.44
C ILE A 168 -5.22 0.51 -0.80
N VAL A 169 -4.56 0.12 -1.89
CA VAL A 169 -4.46 0.92 -3.12
C VAL A 169 -4.76 0.07 -4.36
N GLN A 170 -4.96 0.76 -5.48
CA GLN A 170 -5.09 0.20 -6.83
C GLN A 170 -6.12 -0.96 -6.93
N ASP A 171 -5.73 -2.09 -7.49
CA ASP A 171 -6.64 -3.21 -7.77
C ASP A 171 -7.27 -3.80 -6.50
N THR A 172 -6.52 -3.88 -5.41
CA THR A 172 -7.06 -4.35 -4.14
C THR A 172 -8.13 -3.41 -3.60
N LEU A 173 -7.98 -2.09 -3.78
CA LEU A 173 -8.99 -1.11 -3.37
C LEU A 173 -10.27 -1.23 -4.20
N CYS A 174 -10.14 -1.40 -5.51
CA CYS A 174 -11.28 -1.65 -6.39
C CYS A 174 -11.95 -2.97 -6.04
N GLY A 175 -11.14 -4.02 -5.86
CA GLY A 175 -11.62 -5.35 -5.50
C GLY A 175 -12.36 -5.38 -4.17
N ILE A 176 -11.83 -4.73 -3.13
CA ILE A 176 -12.46 -4.72 -1.79
C ILE A 176 -13.82 -4.04 -1.81
N ARG A 177 -13.97 -2.95 -2.58
CA ARG A 177 -15.28 -2.32 -2.77
C ARG A 177 -16.29 -3.30 -3.38
N LYS A 178 -15.94 -3.92 -4.50
CA LYS A 178 -16.79 -4.90 -5.19
C LYS A 178 -17.07 -6.15 -4.34
N PHE A 179 -16.08 -6.59 -3.56
CA PHE A 179 -16.18 -7.75 -2.68
C PHE A 179 -17.13 -7.54 -1.51
N THR A 180 -17.27 -6.30 -1.04
CA THR A 180 -18.10 -5.95 0.13
C THR A 180 -19.49 -5.42 -0.23
N VAL A 181 -19.84 -5.33 -1.50
CA VAL A 181 -21.20 -5.01 -1.93
C VAL A 181 -22.16 -6.11 -1.47
N ARG A 182 -23.40 -5.73 -1.14
CA ARG A 182 -24.41 -6.61 -0.55
C ARG A 182 -24.75 -7.85 -1.40
N ASP A 183 -24.74 -7.71 -2.69
CA ASP A 183 -25.08 -8.75 -3.67
C ASP A 183 -23.88 -9.64 -4.09
N CYS A 184 -22.70 -9.40 -3.51
CA CYS A 184 -21.56 -10.28 -3.68
C CYS A 184 -21.75 -11.56 -2.86
N LEU A 185 -22.30 -12.59 -3.50
CA LEU A 185 -22.57 -13.90 -2.91
C LEU A 185 -21.71 -14.95 -3.60
N MET A 186 -21.17 -15.87 -2.84
CA MET A 186 -20.24 -16.90 -3.30
C MET A 186 -20.72 -18.30 -2.91
N ASP A 187 -20.50 -19.24 -3.82
CA ASP A 187 -20.76 -20.67 -3.60
C ASP A 187 -19.66 -21.29 -2.72
N TYR A 188 -19.95 -22.48 -2.19
CA TYR A 188 -19.04 -23.21 -1.29
C TYR A 188 -17.65 -23.45 -1.89
N ASP A 189 -17.58 -23.84 -3.17
CA ASP A 189 -16.30 -24.10 -3.85
C ASP A 189 -15.45 -22.84 -3.98
N GLN A 190 -16.07 -21.72 -4.31
CA GLN A 190 -15.40 -20.41 -4.36
C GLN A 190 -14.87 -19.98 -2.99
N VAL A 191 -15.68 -20.16 -1.95
CA VAL A 191 -15.30 -19.82 -0.56
C VAL A 191 -14.10 -20.62 -0.11
N GLN A 192 -14.09 -21.95 -0.33
CA GLN A 192 -12.95 -22.79 0.03
C GLN A 192 -11.67 -22.35 -0.67
N ASN A 193 -11.73 -22.07 -1.97
CA ASN A 193 -10.58 -21.60 -2.73
C ASN A 193 -10.06 -20.25 -2.20
N ILE A 194 -10.96 -19.33 -1.83
CA ILE A 194 -10.57 -18.02 -1.26
C ILE A 194 -9.94 -18.20 0.13
N LEU A 195 -10.52 -19.04 0.98
CA LEU A 195 -10.02 -19.28 2.35
C LEU A 195 -8.61 -19.88 2.37
N MET A 196 -8.20 -20.61 1.35
CA MET A 196 -6.84 -21.13 1.23
C MET A 196 -5.78 -20.01 1.07
N TRP A 197 -6.18 -18.82 0.66
CA TRP A 197 -5.30 -17.64 0.56
C TRP A 197 -5.23 -16.82 1.85
N LEU A 198 -6.08 -17.12 2.83
CA LEU A 198 -6.07 -16.45 4.11
C LEU A 198 -4.85 -16.91 4.92
N PRO A 199 -3.94 -16.00 5.30
CA PRO A 199 -2.86 -16.33 6.23
C PRO A 199 -3.44 -16.80 7.57
N ASP A 200 -2.83 -17.81 8.16
CA ASP A 200 -3.19 -18.33 9.49
C ASP A 200 -4.68 -18.76 9.64
N TRP A 201 -5.27 -19.26 8.53
CA TRP A 201 -6.63 -19.79 8.58
C TRP A 201 -6.71 -21.02 9.50
N ASP A 202 -7.68 -21.01 10.39
CA ASP A 202 -7.94 -22.09 11.37
C ASP A 202 -8.54 -23.36 10.78
N GLY A 203 -8.85 -23.38 9.47
CA GLY A 203 -9.47 -24.50 8.77
C GLY A 203 -11.00 -24.58 8.93
N ILE A 204 -11.61 -23.63 9.65
CA ILE A 204 -13.05 -23.61 9.88
C ILE A 204 -13.73 -22.72 8.84
N VAL A 205 -14.66 -23.29 8.07
CA VAL A 205 -15.49 -22.52 7.16
C VAL A 205 -16.61 -21.85 7.95
N PRO A 206 -16.80 -20.52 7.85
CA PRO A 206 -17.89 -19.84 8.55
C PRO A 206 -19.26 -20.34 8.10
N GLN A 207 -20.28 -20.14 8.94
CA GLN A 207 -21.64 -20.50 8.55
C GLN A 207 -22.12 -19.62 7.40
N PRO A 208 -22.86 -20.18 6.41
CA PRO A 208 -23.36 -19.39 5.29
C PRO A 208 -24.41 -18.36 5.73
N CYS A 209 -24.41 -17.20 5.09
CA CYS A 209 -25.42 -16.16 5.35
C CYS A 209 -26.81 -16.51 4.76
N ILE A 210 -26.85 -17.32 3.70
CA ILE A 210 -28.07 -17.81 3.08
C ILE A 210 -28.00 -19.34 3.05
N LEU A 211 -29.04 -20.01 3.56
CA LEU A 211 -29.10 -21.47 3.64
C LEU A 211 -29.85 -22.12 2.46
N LYS A 212 -30.87 -21.42 1.94
CA LYS A 212 -31.75 -21.93 0.90
C LYS A 212 -31.88 -20.92 -0.25
N PRO A 213 -31.94 -21.36 -1.52
CA PRO A 213 -32.00 -22.76 -2.03
C PRO A 213 -30.64 -23.47 -1.96
N LYS A 214 -29.51 -22.75 -1.97
CA LYS A 214 -28.13 -23.23 -1.80
C LYS A 214 -27.44 -22.41 -0.70
N PRO A 215 -26.44 -22.96 -0.02
CA PRO A 215 -25.63 -22.18 0.91
C PRO A 215 -24.80 -21.13 0.16
N PHE A 216 -24.90 -19.89 0.57
CA PHE A 216 -24.11 -18.79 0.04
C PHE A 216 -23.42 -18.02 1.17
N TRP A 217 -22.24 -17.51 0.89
CA TRP A 217 -21.44 -16.66 1.76
C TRP A 217 -21.30 -15.27 1.14
N SER A 218 -21.35 -14.25 1.97
CA SER A 218 -21.10 -12.89 1.53
C SER A 218 -19.61 -12.54 1.56
N GLY A 219 -19.18 -11.63 0.69
CA GLY A 219 -17.82 -11.12 0.73
C GLY A 219 -17.48 -10.41 2.04
N LYS A 220 -18.46 -9.77 2.69
CA LYS A 220 -18.29 -9.17 4.03
C LYS A 220 -17.89 -10.20 5.08
N GLN A 221 -18.48 -11.40 5.08
CA GLN A 221 -18.12 -12.48 5.99
C GLN A 221 -16.66 -12.93 5.80
N LEU A 222 -16.25 -13.15 4.55
CA LEU A 222 -14.88 -13.59 4.26
C LEU A 222 -13.86 -12.50 4.58
N LEU A 223 -14.17 -11.23 4.29
CA LEU A 223 -13.30 -10.12 4.65
C LEU A 223 -13.18 -9.94 6.17
N SER A 224 -14.23 -10.23 6.92
CA SER A 224 -14.21 -10.18 8.38
C SER A 224 -13.18 -11.14 9.00
N LEU A 225 -12.87 -12.24 8.33
CA LEU A 225 -11.81 -13.17 8.77
C LEU A 225 -10.41 -12.55 8.71
N CYS A 226 -10.20 -11.54 7.85
CA CYS A 226 -8.94 -10.80 7.78
C CYS A 226 -8.82 -9.73 8.89
N ILE A 227 -9.94 -9.30 9.48
CA ILE A 227 -9.96 -8.25 10.49
C ILE A 227 -9.69 -8.88 11.86
N PRO A 228 -8.76 -8.34 12.65
CA PRO A 228 -8.49 -8.85 13.99
C PRO A 228 -9.73 -8.75 14.91
N LYS A 229 -9.98 -9.78 15.70
CA LYS A 229 -11.08 -9.79 16.68
C LYS A 229 -10.91 -8.65 17.70
N GLY A 230 -12.04 -8.09 18.14
CA GLY A 230 -12.08 -7.01 19.14
C GLY A 230 -11.88 -5.61 18.54
N ILE A 231 -11.86 -5.47 17.21
CA ILE A 231 -11.85 -4.17 16.53
C ILE A 231 -13.28 -3.69 16.34
N ASN A 232 -13.57 -2.47 16.80
CA ASN A 232 -14.88 -1.82 16.66
C ASN A 232 -14.69 -0.51 15.89
N VAL A 233 -15.43 -0.36 14.78
CA VAL A 233 -15.37 0.83 13.93
C VAL A 233 -16.75 1.22 13.50
N PHE A 234 -17.09 2.49 13.70
CA PHE A 234 -18.31 3.08 13.18
C PHE A 234 -17.97 4.32 12.35
N LEU A 235 -18.19 4.25 11.06
CA LEU A 235 -18.01 5.36 10.13
C LEU A 235 -19.36 5.63 9.48
N GLY A 236 -20.10 6.55 10.06
CA GLY A 236 -21.37 7.05 9.50
C GLY A 236 -21.16 8.36 8.74
N ASP A 237 -22.01 8.64 7.74
CA ASP A 237 -22.06 9.96 7.15
C ASP A 237 -22.78 10.89 8.15
N ALA A 238 -22.05 11.86 8.70
CA ALA A 238 -22.58 12.84 9.67
C ALA A 238 -23.74 13.70 9.09
N LYS A 239 -23.92 13.69 7.77
CA LYS A 239 -25.00 14.39 7.07
C LYS A 239 -26.24 13.52 6.82
N ALA A 240 -26.13 12.21 6.92
CA ALA A 240 -27.26 11.31 6.81
C ALA A 240 -27.93 11.21 8.20
N ALA A 241 -28.97 12.01 8.45
CA ALA A 241 -29.78 11.94 9.66
C ALA A 241 -30.43 10.55 9.88
N ASN A 242 -30.38 9.69 8.91
CA ASN A 242 -30.75 8.28 8.94
C ASN A 242 -29.64 7.47 8.25
N ASN A 243 -28.72 6.90 9.03
CA ASN A 243 -27.87 5.82 8.54
C ASN A 243 -28.81 4.71 8.04
N ASN A 244 -29.02 4.67 6.75
CA ASN A 244 -30.00 3.76 6.19
C ASN A 244 -29.34 2.41 5.97
N PHE A 245 -29.40 1.55 6.98
CA PHE A 245 -28.95 0.16 6.91
C PHE A 245 -29.39 -0.55 5.61
N LEU A 246 -30.58 -0.19 5.10
CA LEU A 246 -31.10 -0.75 3.85
C LEU A 246 -30.33 -0.30 2.62
N LYS A 247 -29.68 0.87 2.66
CA LYS A 247 -28.86 1.38 1.54
C LYS A 247 -27.38 1.05 1.67
N ASP A 248 -26.97 0.33 2.72
CA ASP A 248 -25.55 0.01 3.00
C ASP A 248 -24.67 1.27 3.16
N ASP A 249 -25.28 2.41 3.58
CA ASP A 249 -24.58 3.67 3.80
C ASP A 249 -23.83 3.64 5.14
N GLY A 250 -22.59 4.10 5.12
CA GLY A 250 -21.70 4.02 6.28
C GLY A 250 -21.07 2.64 6.42
N VAL A 251 -20.25 2.45 7.45
CA VAL A 251 -19.60 1.16 7.77
C VAL A 251 -19.67 0.92 9.26
N HIS A 252 -20.16 -0.24 9.66
CA HIS A 252 -20.15 -0.70 11.03
C HIS A 252 -19.44 -2.05 11.15
N ILE A 253 -18.38 -2.06 11.94
CA ILE A 253 -17.60 -3.25 12.27
C ILE A 253 -17.69 -3.41 13.79
N GLU A 254 -18.12 -4.57 14.25
CA GLU A 254 -18.20 -4.93 15.66
C GLU A 254 -17.44 -6.22 15.92
N ASN A 255 -16.55 -6.19 16.89
CA ASN A 255 -15.66 -7.32 17.24
C ASN A 255 -14.90 -7.93 16.04
N GLY A 256 -14.55 -7.11 15.05
CA GLY A 256 -13.88 -7.54 13.82
C GLY A 256 -14.82 -8.09 12.75
N GLU A 257 -16.13 -8.14 12.97
CA GLU A 257 -17.10 -8.56 11.98
C GLU A 257 -17.78 -7.34 11.32
N ILE A 258 -17.88 -7.36 9.99
CA ILE A 258 -18.55 -6.32 9.22
C ILE A 258 -20.04 -6.56 9.27
N MET A 259 -20.76 -5.74 10.03
CA MET A 259 -22.21 -5.83 10.20
C MET A 259 -22.94 -5.27 8.98
N TYR A 260 -22.52 -4.12 8.48
CA TYR A 260 -23.03 -3.51 7.25
C TYR A 260 -22.04 -2.47 6.69
N GLY A 261 -22.31 -2.03 5.47
CA GLY A 261 -21.52 -1.01 4.78
C GLY A 261 -20.58 -1.57 3.72
N VAL A 262 -20.24 -0.73 2.75
CA VAL A 262 -19.27 -1.04 1.70
C VAL A 262 -17.90 -0.48 2.09
N ILE A 263 -16.90 -1.33 2.07
CA ILE A 263 -15.53 -0.93 2.40
C ILE A 263 -14.94 -0.17 1.22
N ASN A 264 -14.65 1.10 1.44
CA ASN A 264 -14.12 2.02 0.43
C ASN A 264 -12.80 2.68 0.89
N LYS A 265 -12.26 3.59 0.08
CA LYS A 265 -11.01 4.31 0.39
C LYS A 265 -11.05 5.10 1.71
N LYS A 266 -12.23 5.56 2.16
CA LYS A 266 -12.37 6.26 3.44
C LYS A 266 -12.10 5.33 4.62
N VAL A 267 -12.39 4.03 4.47
CA VAL A 267 -12.26 3.00 5.51
C VAL A 267 -10.85 2.40 5.53
N VAL A 268 -10.36 1.93 4.37
CA VAL A 268 -9.09 1.17 4.25
C VAL A 268 -7.98 1.96 3.55
N GLY A 269 -8.20 3.22 3.25
CA GLY A 269 -7.16 4.12 2.75
C GLY A 269 -6.32 4.72 3.88
N SER A 270 -5.49 5.69 3.52
CA SER A 270 -4.63 6.45 4.45
C SER A 270 -5.38 7.56 5.22
N SER A 271 -6.64 7.33 5.58
CA SER A 271 -7.48 8.31 6.28
C SER A 271 -7.27 8.25 7.79
N ALA A 272 -7.28 9.41 8.46
CA ALA A 272 -7.31 9.46 9.91
C ALA A 272 -8.62 8.84 10.44
N GLY A 273 -8.51 8.01 11.48
CA GLY A 273 -9.68 7.33 12.06
C GLY A 273 -10.22 6.15 11.24
N GLY A 274 -9.58 5.79 10.11
CA GLY A 274 -9.92 4.62 9.33
C GLY A 274 -9.59 3.30 10.02
N LEU A 275 -10.00 2.20 9.41
CA LEU A 275 -9.79 0.85 9.94
C LEU A 275 -8.31 0.54 10.21
N ILE A 276 -7.41 0.90 9.28
CA ILE A 276 -5.98 0.70 9.44
C ILE A 276 -5.43 1.46 10.64
N HIS A 277 -5.88 2.71 10.84
CA HIS A 277 -5.45 3.53 11.99
C HIS A 277 -5.86 2.88 13.32
N ILE A 278 -7.08 2.36 13.40
CA ILE A 278 -7.61 1.71 14.60
C ILE A 278 -6.88 0.38 14.87
N ILE A 279 -6.69 -0.46 13.84
CA ILE A 279 -5.94 -1.72 13.97
C ILE A 279 -4.51 -1.44 14.48
N PHE A 280 -3.82 -0.48 13.90
CA PHE A 280 -2.47 -0.12 14.30
C PHE A 280 -2.40 0.33 15.77
N ARG A 281 -3.36 1.17 16.19
CA ARG A 281 -3.41 1.72 17.54
C ARG A 281 -3.77 0.65 18.59
N GLU A 282 -4.71 -0.23 18.30
CA GLU A 282 -5.27 -1.17 19.29
C GLU A 282 -4.54 -2.53 19.30
N ARG A 283 -4.07 -2.97 18.14
CA ARG A 283 -3.44 -4.29 17.97
C ARG A 283 -1.95 -4.23 17.62
N GLY A 284 -1.44 -3.07 17.30
CA GLY A 284 -0.02 -2.86 17.03
C GLY A 284 0.41 -3.11 15.59
N PRO A 285 1.71 -2.89 15.29
CA PRO A 285 2.23 -2.86 13.93
C PRO A 285 2.25 -4.23 13.24
N VAL A 286 2.50 -5.31 13.98
CA VAL A 286 2.60 -6.67 13.42
C VAL A 286 1.25 -7.14 12.90
N VAL A 287 0.21 -7.00 13.72
CA VAL A 287 -1.16 -7.39 13.35
C VAL A 287 -1.67 -6.54 12.19
N CYS A 288 -1.28 -5.26 12.14
CA CYS A 288 -1.62 -4.38 11.03
C CYS A 288 -0.94 -4.84 9.72
N ARG A 289 0.32 -5.28 9.76
CA ARG A 289 1.02 -5.89 8.63
C ARG A 289 0.26 -7.14 8.12
N ASP A 290 -0.14 -8.02 9.03
CA ASP A 290 -0.82 -9.27 8.68
C ASP A 290 -2.20 -8.99 8.07
N PHE A 291 -2.90 -7.96 8.58
CA PHE A 291 -4.14 -7.46 7.98
C PHE A 291 -3.94 -7.03 6.51
N PHE A 292 -2.90 -6.25 6.20
CA PHE A 292 -2.59 -5.87 4.82
C PHE A 292 -2.37 -7.10 3.93
N GLY A 293 -1.57 -8.05 4.39
CA GLY A 293 -1.28 -9.28 3.66
C GLY A 293 -2.52 -10.14 3.42
N GLY A 294 -3.35 -10.32 4.43
CA GLY A 294 -4.60 -11.10 4.35
C GLY A 294 -5.58 -10.50 3.37
N VAL A 295 -5.86 -9.19 3.50
CA VAL A 295 -6.80 -8.49 2.60
C VAL A 295 -6.32 -8.55 1.16
N GLN A 296 -5.04 -8.27 0.89
CA GLN A 296 -4.52 -8.28 -0.47
C GLN A 296 -4.64 -9.66 -1.12
N ARG A 297 -4.23 -10.72 -0.43
CA ARG A 297 -4.29 -12.08 -0.98
C ARG A 297 -5.72 -12.52 -1.28
N VAL A 298 -6.62 -12.34 -0.33
CA VAL A 298 -8.04 -12.75 -0.44
C VAL A 298 -8.74 -11.98 -1.55
N VAL A 299 -8.64 -10.66 -1.52
CA VAL A 299 -9.37 -9.78 -2.47
C VAL A 299 -8.81 -9.92 -3.89
N ASN A 300 -7.48 -9.98 -4.06
CA ASN A 300 -6.87 -10.10 -5.38
C ASN A 300 -7.18 -11.45 -6.02
N TYR A 301 -7.18 -12.55 -5.24
CA TYR A 301 -7.59 -13.85 -5.75
C TYR A 301 -9.05 -13.84 -6.22
N TRP A 302 -9.96 -13.29 -5.42
CA TRP A 302 -11.35 -13.15 -5.81
C TRP A 302 -11.51 -12.29 -7.06
N LEU A 303 -10.79 -11.14 -7.13
CA LEU A 303 -10.86 -10.22 -8.26
C LEU A 303 -10.36 -10.86 -9.56
N LEU A 304 -9.36 -11.73 -9.50
CA LEU A 304 -8.86 -12.47 -10.64
C LEU A 304 -9.98 -13.31 -11.31
N HIS A 305 -10.86 -13.90 -10.50
CA HIS A 305 -11.98 -14.71 -11.01
C HIS A 305 -13.22 -13.88 -11.36
N ASN A 306 -13.46 -12.78 -10.64
CA ASN A 306 -14.61 -11.91 -10.90
C ASN A 306 -14.35 -10.94 -12.07
N GLY A 307 -13.12 -10.43 -12.18
CA GLY A 307 -12.73 -9.43 -13.16
C GLY A 307 -13.24 -8.02 -12.86
N PHE A 308 -12.62 -7.06 -13.52
CA PHE A 308 -12.99 -5.65 -13.53
C PHE A 308 -12.53 -5.02 -14.82
N SER A 309 -13.37 -4.19 -15.43
CA SER A 309 -13.03 -3.41 -16.61
C SER A 309 -13.86 -2.13 -16.66
N ILE A 310 -13.27 -1.07 -17.20
CA ILE A 310 -13.97 0.19 -17.51
C ILE A 310 -13.90 0.39 -19.02
N GLY A 311 -15.06 0.48 -19.67
CA GLY A 311 -15.18 0.80 -21.07
C GLY A 311 -15.20 2.32 -21.30
N ILE A 312 -14.91 2.75 -22.52
CA ILE A 312 -14.99 4.18 -22.88
C ILE A 312 -16.43 4.72 -22.72
N GLY A 313 -17.44 3.87 -22.92
CA GLY A 313 -18.84 4.22 -22.71
C GLY A 313 -19.19 4.60 -21.29
N ASP A 314 -18.49 4.02 -20.30
CA ASP A 314 -18.71 4.31 -18.89
C ASP A 314 -18.20 5.70 -18.47
N THR A 315 -17.30 6.28 -19.27
CA THR A 315 -16.73 7.62 -19.03
C THR A 315 -17.48 8.73 -19.76
N VAL A 316 -18.41 8.39 -20.66
CA VAL A 316 -19.16 9.36 -21.45
C VAL A 316 -20.41 9.79 -20.68
N ALA A 317 -20.50 11.09 -20.40
CA ALA A 317 -21.67 11.67 -19.78
C ALA A 317 -22.90 11.58 -20.71
N ASP A 318 -24.08 11.41 -20.11
CA ASP A 318 -25.33 11.40 -20.84
C ASP A 318 -25.65 12.77 -21.49
N LYS A 319 -26.62 12.81 -22.39
CA LYS A 319 -27.01 14.04 -23.11
C LYS A 319 -27.51 15.14 -22.18
N ALA A 320 -28.20 14.76 -21.08
CA ALA A 320 -28.73 15.72 -20.11
C ALA A 320 -27.59 16.35 -19.30
N THR A 321 -26.63 15.55 -18.83
CA THR A 321 -25.44 16.02 -18.14
C THR A 321 -24.58 16.90 -19.05
N THR A 322 -24.40 16.52 -20.31
CA THR A 322 -23.65 17.33 -21.29
C THR A 322 -24.34 18.68 -21.54
N ALA A 323 -25.65 18.73 -21.62
CA ALA A 323 -26.40 20.00 -21.77
C ALA A 323 -26.18 20.90 -20.53
N ASN A 324 -26.27 20.38 -19.33
CA ASN A 324 -26.03 21.13 -18.09
C ASN A 324 -24.57 21.65 -18.00
N ILE A 325 -23.59 20.83 -18.40
CA ILE A 325 -22.18 21.23 -18.49
C ILE A 325 -22.04 22.43 -19.41
N ASN A 326 -22.62 22.37 -20.61
CA ASN A 326 -22.55 23.45 -21.58
C ASN A 326 -23.24 24.73 -21.07
N GLU A 327 -24.39 24.62 -20.38
CA GLU A 327 -25.06 25.76 -19.76
C GLU A 327 -24.20 26.41 -18.66
N THR A 328 -23.56 25.60 -17.80
CA THR A 328 -22.68 26.09 -16.74
C THR A 328 -21.45 26.80 -17.31
N ILE A 329 -20.86 26.26 -18.37
CA ILE A 329 -19.77 26.91 -19.11
C ILE A 329 -20.22 28.24 -19.75
N ALA A 330 -21.40 28.25 -20.37
CA ALA A 330 -21.94 29.47 -20.99
C ALA A 330 -22.20 30.56 -19.95
N ARG A 331 -22.74 30.20 -18.76
CA ARG A 331 -22.96 31.09 -17.62
C ARG A 331 -21.63 31.67 -17.10
N ALA A 332 -20.59 30.82 -16.97
CA ALA A 332 -19.29 31.28 -16.55
C ALA A 332 -18.64 32.24 -17.56
N LYS A 333 -18.75 31.93 -18.85
CA LYS A 333 -18.28 32.85 -19.93
C LYS A 333 -18.99 34.20 -19.88
N ALA A 334 -20.31 34.23 -19.69
CA ALA A 334 -21.06 35.47 -19.52
C ALA A 334 -20.58 36.27 -18.32
N GLY A 335 -20.39 35.64 -17.16
CA GLY A 335 -19.85 36.31 -15.98
C GLY A 335 -18.45 36.87 -16.13
N VAL A 336 -17.57 36.20 -16.89
CA VAL A 336 -16.26 36.74 -17.23
C VAL A 336 -16.37 37.94 -18.21
N MET A 337 -17.30 37.88 -19.18
CA MET A 337 -17.54 39.00 -20.10
C MET A 337 -18.08 40.23 -19.36
N ASP A 338 -18.95 40.05 -18.36
CA ASP A 338 -19.44 41.12 -17.49
C ASP A 338 -18.29 41.79 -16.71
N LEU A 339 -17.37 40.97 -16.17
CA LEU A 339 -16.16 41.49 -15.51
C LEU A 339 -15.24 42.28 -16.46
N ILE A 340 -15.08 41.82 -17.71
CA ILE A 340 -14.30 42.53 -18.71
C ILE A 340 -14.94 43.86 -19.02
N GLN A 341 -16.28 43.92 -19.14
CA GLN A 341 -17.00 45.18 -19.37
C GLN A 341 -16.86 46.11 -18.17
N ALA A 342 -17.03 45.59 -16.97
CA ALA A 342 -16.83 46.37 -15.72
C ALA A 342 -15.42 46.96 -15.63
N ALA A 343 -14.41 46.19 -16.02
CA ALA A 343 -13.03 46.66 -16.05
C ALA A 343 -12.80 47.74 -17.13
N ARG A 344 -13.45 47.63 -18.30
CA ARG A 344 -13.36 48.63 -19.40
C ARG A 344 -14.03 49.96 -19.05
N HIS A 345 -15.05 49.92 -18.19
CA HIS A 345 -15.78 51.11 -17.76
C HIS A 345 -15.31 51.67 -16.41
N ASP A 346 -14.17 51.21 -15.89
CA ASP A 346 -13.59 51.58 -14.59
C ASP A 346 -14.54 51.34 -13.39
N TRP A 347 -15.49 50.40 -13.51
CA TRP A 347 -16.43 50.04 -12.45
C TRP A 347 -15.87 48.98 -11.49
N LEU A 348 -14.76 48.34 -11.88
CA LEU A 348 -14.11 47.32 -11.05
C LEU A 348 -13.39 48.01 -9.90
N LYS A 349 -13.73 47.60 -8.67
CA LYS A 349 -13.02 48.05 -7.48
C LYS A 349 -11.92 47.04 -7.13
N ALA A 350 -10.75 47.57 -6.78
CA ALA A 350 -9.66 46.73 -6.28
C ALA A 350 -10.00 46.17 -4.89
N ASP A 351 -9.72 44.90 -4.69
CA ASP A 351 -9.83 44.25 -3.37
C ASP A 351 -8.75 44.83 -2.41
N PRO A 352 -9.00 44.89 -1.10
CA PRO A 352 -8.07 45.42 -0.14
C PRO A 352 -6.68 44.77 -0.24
N GLY A 353 -5.65 45.57 -0.47
CA GLY A 353 -4.27 45.10 -0.55
C GLY A 353 -3.83 44.55 -1.93
N MET A 354 -4.69 44.62 -2.93
CA MET A 354 -4.38 44.19 -4.30
C MET A 354 -4.46 45.36 -5.29
N THR A 355 -3.73 45.22 -6.40
CA THR A 355 -3.89 46.13 -7.53
C THR A 355 -5.15 45.80 -8.31
N LEU A 356 -5.65 46.72 -9.14
CA LEU A 356 -6.83 46.52 -9.97
C LEU A 356 -6.65 45.29 -10.88
N ARG A 357 -5.46 45.10 -11.44
CA ARG A 357 -5.12 43.96 -12.30
C ARG A 357 -5.14 42.64 -11.55
N GLU A 358 -4.56 42.60 -10.36
CA GLU A 358 -4.58 41.39 -9.51
C GLU A 358 -6.00 41.04 -9.08
N SER A 359 -6.80 42.02 -8.71
CA SER A 359 -8.22 41.83 -8.35
C SER A 359 -9.06 41.31 -9.53
N PHE A 360 -8.82 41.82 -10.73
CA PHE A 360 -9.46 41.31 -11.96
C PHE A 360 -9.10 39.85 -12.19
N GLU A 361 -7.83 39.51 -12.15
CA GLU A 361 -7.35 38.12 -12.36
C GLU A 361 -7.88 37.17 -11.30
N ALA A 362 -7.87 37.58 -10.03
CA ALA A 362 -8.43 36.78 -8.93
C ALA A 362 -9.93 36.50 -9.12
N ASN A 363 -10.72 37.53 -9.53
CA ASN A 363 -12.14 37.37 -9.78
C ASN A 363 -12.46 36.48 -10.98
N VAL A 364 -11.71 36.60 -12.07
CA VAL A 364 -11.84 35.69 -13.24
C VAL A 364 -11.52 34.26 -12.85
N ASN A 365 -10.39 34.05 -12.17
CA ASN A 365 -10.00 32.72 -11.69
C ASN A 365 -11.03 32.11 -10.73
N ARG A 366 -11.65 32.91 -9.87
CA ARG A 366 -12.72 32.44 -8.96
C ARG A 366 -13.94 31.95 -9.72
N ILE A 367 -14.39 32.69 -10.76
CA ILE A 367 -15.53 32.27 -11.60
C ILE A 367 -15.22 30.97 -12.34
N LEU A 368 -14.05 30.90 -12.97
CA LEU A 368 -13.65 29.73 -13.77
C LEU A 368 -13.41 28.49 -12.90
N ASN A 369 -12.76 28.64 -11.75
CA ASN A 369 -12.55 27.54 -10.81
C ASN A 369 -13.90 27.03 -10.25
N LYS A 370 -14.82 27.95 -9.88
CA LYS A 370 -16.15 27.55 -9.43
C LYS A 370 -16.89 26.75 -10.51
N ALA A 371 -16.86 27.24 -11.76
CA ALA A 371 -17.49 26.50 -12.86
C ALA A 371 -16.89 25.11 -13.09
N ARG A 372 -15.57 24.98 -12.99
CA ARG A 372 -14.88 23.69 -13.07
C ARG A 372 -15.34 22.72 -11.98
N ASP A 373 -15.42 23.21 -10.74
CA ASP A 373 -15.76 22.41 -9.59
C ASP A 373 -17.26 22.01 -9.62
N ASP A 374 -18.15 22.93 -10.01
CA ASP A 374 -19.58 22.68 -10.20
C ASP A 374 -19.84 21.64 -11.30
N VAL A 375 -19.14 21.76 -12.45
CA VAL A 375 -19.20 20.80 -13.57
C VAL A 375 -18.70 19.42 -13.13
N GLY A 376 -17.56 19.38 -12.44
CA GLY A 376 -16.98 18.13 -11.94
C GLY A 376 -17.91 17.40 -11.00
N SER A 377 -18.45 18.11 -10.01
CA SER A 377 -19.38 17.52 -9.02
C SER A 377 -20.69 17.06 -9.67
N HIS A 378 -21.22 17.83 -10.63
CA HIS A 378 -22.44 17.43 -11.34
C HIS A 378 -22.20 16.20 -12.25
N ALA A 379 -21.08 16.13 -12.93
CA ALA A 379 -20.72 14.96 -13.73
C ALA A 379 -20.56 13.71 -12.86
N GLU A 380 -19.89 13.83 -11.72
CA GLU A 380 -19.69 12.72 -10.76
C GLU A 380 -21.02 12.19 -10.23
N GLN A 381 -21.95 13.07 -9.87
CA GLN A 381 -23.27 12.69 -9.33
C GLN A 381 -24.20 11.99 -10.33
N ASN A 382 -23.97 12.21 -11.63
CA ASN A 382 -24.80 11.65 -12.70
C ASN A 382 -24.12 10.47 -13.43
N LEU A 383 -22.96 10.00 -12.94
CA LEU A 383 -22.40 8.74 -13.39
C LEU A 383 -23.23 7.57 -12.88
N PRO A 384 -23.31 6.45 -13.63
CA PRO A 384 -24.00 5.26 -13.15
C PRO A 384 -23.38 4.71 -11.87
N ASP A 385 -24.21 4.16 -10.98
CA ASP A 385 -23.79 3.64 -9.65
C ASP A 385 -22.76 2.50 -9.71
N TRP A 386 -22.61 1.85 -10.87
CA TRP A 386 -21.59 0.78 -11.06
C TRP A 386 -20.19 1.31 -11.37
N ASN A 387 -20.03 2.60 -11.66
CA ASN A 387 -18.76 3.27 -11.86
C ASN A 387 -18.24 3.82 -10.51
#